data_c5ac2521f4d1d4c17f85dac3427a2d79
#
_entry.id   c5ac2521f4d1d4c17f85dac3427a2d79
#
_cell.length_a   1.000
_cell.length_b   1.000
_cell.length_c   1.000
_cell.angle_alpha   90.00
_cell.angle_beta   90.00
_cell.angle_gamma   90.00
#
_symmetry.space_group_name_H-M   'P 1'
#
loop_
_entity.id
_entity.type
_entity.pdbx_description
1 polymer ?
#
loop_
_entity_poly.entity_id
_entity_poly.type
_entity_poly.pdbx_seq_one_letter_code
_entity_poly.pdbx_strand_id
1 'polypeptide(L)'
;MSKQTVNFLELFKEKKYSTIISIIEDKLNENQRTPGLLNLKGVCRMMLSKSNDTIKLAIDDFRNSYHKEINKKKSIEQIKNLINASVIFFDNEFTKNENALNGNFFQEINSIYEENKELFENNLDLMKTILKVFRRTSNVKNIIKYLEKIIQLDPDPDAMASYNYFNNYLYDWSQSDFLDNAKKLNGKLSLYNSDELINLKTKKDNKINLGFVSSDIRSKHSVTYFLRSIMSNYNSNSFKIFLYHNHNVEDDTTKEFENYASKTQRISKLKDQEVINMVRKDGIDIIVDLNGFSSNHRLALFKNRLAPIQILWCGYTNTIGLKEMDYLIVDKNLIKPAEENLYNEKVIYLPSIWNCHSGYKHDRKENDTPSKKINLLHLGHS
;
A
#
# COMPACT_ATOMS: atom_id res chain seq x y z
N MET A 1 36.95 -10.27 -40.41
CA MET A 1 36.75 -10.14 -38.96
C MET A 1 35.44 -10.80 -38.62
N SER A 2 35.45 -11.92 -37.90
CA SER A 2 34.27 -12.66 -37.48
C SER A 2 33.41 -11.76 -36.60
N LYS A 3 32.14 -11.54 -36.95
CA LYS A 3 31.18 -10.89 -36.06
C LYS A 3 31.02 -11.78 -34.82
N GLN A 4 31.73 -11.47 -33.76
CA GLN A 4 31.46 -12.08 -32.46
C GLN A 4 30.01 -11.72 -32.07
N THR A 5 29.12 -12.70 -32.11
CA THR A 5 27.73 -12.54 -31.70
C THR A 5 27.74 -12.25 -30.22
N VAL A 6 27.32 -11.05 -29.82
CA VAL A 6 27.26 -10.66 -28.41
C VAL A 6 26.19 -11.50 -27.71
N ASN A 7 26.57 -12.23 -26.68
CA ASN A 7 25.63 -12.97 -25.83
C ASN A 7 25.10 -12.05 -24.70
N PHE A 8 24.02 -11.30 -24.98
CA PHE A 8 23.41 -10.40 -24.02
C PHE A 8 22.86 -11.12 -22.79
N LEU A 9 22.40 -12.37 -22.92
CA LEU A 9 21.87 -13.16 -21.80
C LEU A 9 22.96 -13.48 -20.77
N GLU A 10 24.16 -13.82 -21.25
CA GLU A 10 25.30 -14.10 -20.40
C GLU A 10 25.77 -12.84 -19.67
N LEU A 11 25.92 -11.73 -20.39
CA LEU A 11 26.25 -10.44 -19.79
C LEU A 11 25.24 -10.01 -18.73
N PHE A 12 23.96 -10.28 -18.95
CA PHE A 12 22.92 -9.96 -17.99
C PHE A 12 23.02 -10.84 -16.73
N LYS A 13 23.24 -12.15 -16.87
CA LYS A 13 23.47 -13.08 -15.74
C LYS A 13 24.69 -12.67 -14.93
N GLU A 14 25.75 -12.19 -15.57
CA GLU A 14 26.96 -11.68 -14.95
C GLU A 14 26.79 -10.26 -14.37
N LYS A 15 25.57 -9.68 -14.43
CA LYS A 15 25.24 -8.31 -13.96
C LYS A 15 26.08 -7.20 -14.64
N LYS A 16 26.60 -7.43 -15.83
CA LYS A 16 27.35 -6.46 -16.62
C LYS A 16 26.45 -5.45 -17.33
N TYR A 17 25.55 -4.80 -16.57
CA TYR A 17 24.49 -3.94 -17.10
C TYR A 17 25.04 -2.73 -17.86
N SER A 18 26.09 -2.07 -17.37
CA SER A 18 26.73 -0.94 -18.06
C SER A 18 27.31 -1.35 -19.42
N THR A 19 27.91 -2.54 -19.52
CA THR A 19 28.45 -3.08 -20.77
C THR A 19 27.33 -3.33 -21.78
N ILE A 20 26.18 -3.87 -21.33
CA ILE A 20 25.01 -4.07 -22.21
C ILE A 20 24.54 -2.73 -22.79
N ILE A 21 24.41 -1.72 -21.95
CA ILE A 21 23.95 -0.38 -22.32
C ILE A 21 24.89 0.20 -23.37
N SER A 22 26.22 0.23 -23.12
CA SER A 22 27.23 0.75 -24.05
C SER A 22 27.22 0.01 -25.42
N ILE A 23 27.07 -1.33 -25.39
CA ILE A 23 27.00 -2.09 -26.64
C ILE A 23 25.77 -1.66 -27.46
N ILE A 24 24.61 -1.51 -26.84
CA ILE A 24 23.37 -1.12 -27.53
C ILE A 24 23.46 0.33 -28.05
N GLU A 25 24.08 1.24 -27.30
CA GLU A 25 24.18 2.65 -27.63
C GLU A 25 25.29 2.93 -28.67
N ASP A 26 26.48 2.36 -28.47
CA ASP A 26 27.67 2.77 -29.19
C ASP A 26 28.01 1.85 -30.38
N LYS A 27 27.62 0.55 -30.28
CA LYS A 27 28.01 -0.45 -31.30
C LYS A 27 26.90 -0.87 -32.25
N LEU A 28 25.61 -0.59 -31.88
CA LEU A 28 24.47 -0.91 -32.72
C LEU A 28 23.92 0.35 -33.38
N ASN A 29 23.70 0.30 -34.69
CA ASN A 29 22.97 1.35 -35.39
C ASN A 29 21.45 1.25 -35.07
N GLU A 30 20.69 2.26 -35.47
CA GLU A 30 19.28 2.37 -35.14
C GLU A 30 18.42 1.21 -35.65
N ASN A 31 18.75 0.66 -36.82
CA ASN A 31 18.03 -0.48 -37.40
C ASN A 31 18.34 -1.79 -36.66
N GLN A 32 19.49 -1.90 -36.02
CA GLN A 32 19.88 -3.06 -35.18
C GLN A 32 19.31 -3.04 -33.77
N ARG A 33 18.84 -1.88 -33.30
CA ARG A 33 18.20 -1.72 -32.00
C ARG A 33 16.76 -2.21 -32.05
N THR A 34 16.58 -3.52 -31.93
CA THR A 34 15.26 -4.15 -31.92
C THR A 34 14.44 -3.74 -30.68
N PRO A 35 13.10 -3.89 -30.69
CA PRO A 35 12.27 -3.65 -29.49
C PRO A 35 12.77 -4.39 -28.25
N GLY A 36 13.16 -5.66 -28.41
CA GLY A 36 13.70 -6.46 -27.29
C GLY A 36 15.00 -5.91 -26.72
N LEU A 37 15.92 -5.41 -27.58
CA LEU A 37 17.18 -4.81 -27.13
C LEU A 37 16.95 -3.45 -26.42
N LEU A 38 16.02 -2.64 -26.90
CA LEU A 38 15.65 -1.39 -26.25
C LEU A 38 15.00 -1.67 -24.87
N ASN A 39 14.12 -2.66 -24.80
CA ASN A 39 13.54 -3.09 -23.51
C ASN A 39 14.64 -3.59 -22.55
N LEU A 40 15.57 -4.42 -23.02
CA LEU A 40 16.71 -4.89 -22.22
C LEU A 40 17.56 -3.72 -21.69
N LYS A 41 17.83 -2.71 -22.54
CA LYS A 41 18.58 -1.52 -22.16
C LYS A 41 17.88 -0.77 -21.02
N GLY A 42 16.56 -0.56 -21.12
CA GLY A 42 15.76 0.03 -20.06
C GLY A 42 15.81 -0.76 -18.75
N VAL A 43 15.71 -2.09 -18.83
CA VAL A 43 15.86 -2.97 -17.66
C VAL A 43 17.24 -2.81 -17.03
N CYS A 44 18.32 -2.80 -17.82
CA CYS A 44 19.68 -2.58 -17.31
C CYS A 44 19.81 -1.23 -16.58
N ARG A 45 19.21 -0.17 -17.13
CA ARG A 45 19.17 1.14 -16.45
C ARG A 45 18.43 1.10 -15.14
N MET A 46 17.29 0.42 -15.07
CA MET A 46 16.56 0.24 -13.82
C MET A 46 17.38 -0.52 -12.77
N MET A 47 18.15 -1.54 -13.18
CA MET A 47 19.04 -2.30 -12.27
C MET A 47 20.21 -1.46 -11.75
N LEU A 48 20.66 -0.46 -12.49
CA LEU A 48 21.72 0.48 -12.09
C LEU A 48 21.18 1.75 -11.42
N SER A 49 19.85 1.92 -11.38
CA SER A 49 19.21 3.16 -10.99
C SER A 49 19.52 3.54 -9.53
N LYS A 50 20.17 4.69 -9.37
CA LYS A 50 20.38 5.39 -8.09
C LYS A 50 19.77 6.80 -8.09
N SER A 51 19.23 7.26 -9.22
CA SER A 51 18.66 8.60 -9.40
C SER A 51 17.46 8.58 -10.32
N ASN A 52 16.61 9.60 -10.20
CA ASN A 52 15.46 9.78 -11.09
C ASN A 52 15.85 10.03 -12.54
N ASP A 53 17.02 10.64 -12.81
CA ASP A 53 17.50 10.84 -14.18
C ASP A 53 17.72 9.49 -14.89
N THR A 54 18.30 8.51 -14.17
CA THR A 54 18.48 7.16 -14.72
C THR A 54 17.14 6.47 -14.98
N ILE A 55 16.15 6.66 -14.09
CA ILE A 55 14.80 6.12 -14.26
C ILE A 55 14.13 6.77 -15.49
N LYS A 56 14.27 8.08 -15.66
CA LYS A 56 13.74 8.79 -16.82
C LYS A 56 14.29 8.26 -18.14
N LEU A 57 15.60 8.01 -18.21
CA LEU A 57 16.23 7.37 -19.38
C LEU A 57 15.70 5.94 -19.62
N ALA A 58 15.41 5.18 -18.56
CA ALA A 58 14.81 3.85 -18.71
C ALA A 58 13.37 3.95 -19.24
N ILE A 59 12.58 4.93 -18.79
CA ILE A 59 11.24 5.20 -19.32
C ILE A 59 11.31 5.48 -20.82
N ASP A 60 12.26 6.30 -21.28
CA ASP A 60 12.45 6.59 -22.70
C ASP A 60 12.83 5.34 -23.51
N ASP A 61 13.67 4.46 -22.96
CA ASP A 61 14.00 3.19 -23.60
C ASP A 61 12.78 2.26 -23.74
N PHE A 62 11.97 2.15 -22.68
CA PHE A 62 10.74 1.33 -22.71
C PHE A 62 9.71 1.91 -23.69
N ARG A 63 9.55 3.24 -23.71
CA ARG A 63 8.70 3.96 -24.67
C ARG A 63 9.10 3.67 -26.10
N ASN A 64 10.38 3.85 -26.42
CA ASN A 64 10.92 3.58 -27.76
C ASN A 64 10.78 2.10 -28.14
N SER A 65 10.97 1.20 -27.18
CA SER A 65 10.74 -0.23 -27.37
C SER A 65 9.28 -0.54 -27.74
N TYR A 66 8.33 0.05 -27.02
CA TYR A 66 6.90 -0.11 -27.28
C TYR A 66 6.50 0.44 -28.66
N HIS A 67 6.91 1.66 -29.00
CA HIS A 67 6.57 2.27 -30.28
C HIS A 67 7.19 1.54 -31.49
N LYS A 68 8.37 0.96 -31.31
CA LYS A 68 9.04 0.18 -32.35
C LYS A 68 8.46 -1.22 -32.55
N GLU A 69 7.69 -1.74 -31.57
CA GLU A 69 7.04 -3.05 -31.68
C GLU A 69 5.79 -2.95 -32.57
N ILE A 70 5.82 -3.66 -33.68
CA ILE A 70 4.75 -3.68 -34.68
C ILE A 70 3.56 -4.51 -34.16
N ASN A 71 3.85 -5.67 -33.54
CA ASN A 71 2.84 -6.56 -33.01
C ASN A 71 2.55 -6.22 -31.55
N LYS A 72 1.51 -5.42 -31.30
CA LYS A 72 1.16 -4.97 -29.94
C LYS A 72 0.84 -6.12 -28.97
N LYS A 73 0.39 -7.28 -29.45
CA LYS A 73 0.21 -8.46 -28.60
C LYS A 73 1.55 -8.98 -28.01
N LYS A 74 2.69 -8.66 -28.65
CA LYS A 74 4.03 -8.98 -28.13
C LYS A 74 4.62 -7.90 -27.23
N SER A 75 3.95 -6.76 -27.08
CA SER A 75 4.46 -5.61 -26.30
C SER A 75 4.14 -5.65 -24.81
N ILE A 76 3.63 -6.77 -24.27
CA ILE A 76 3.23 -6.90 -22.86
C ILE A 76 4.35 -6.49 -21.91
N GLU A 77 5.56 -7.02 -22.09
CA GLU A 77 6.69 -6.72 -21.20
C GLU A 77 7.14 -5.25 -21.33
N GLN A 78 7.13 -4.68 -22.53
CA GLN A 78 7.44 -3.27 -22.75
C GLN A 78 6.44 -2.36 -22.02
N ILE A 79 5.14 -2.65 -22.14
CA ILE A 79 4.09 -1.91 -21.46
C ILE A 79 4.25 -2.03 -19.93
N LYS A 80 4.45 -3.23 -19.42
CA LYS A 80 4.67 -3.47 -17.97
C LYS A 80 5.86 -2.66 -17.45
N ASN A 81 6.98 -2.72 -18.15
CA ASN A 81 8.20 -2.03 -17.76
C ASN A 81 8.04 -0.52 -17.81
N LEU A 82 7.40 0.01 -18.86
CA LEU A 82 7.08 1.43 -18.99
C LEU A 82 6.22 1.92 -17.83
N ILE A 83 5.14 1.22 -17.52
CA ILE A 83 4.25 1.56 -16.41
C ILE A 83 4.99 1.51 -15.08
N ASN A 84 5.73 0.43 -14.81
CA ASN A 84 6.43 0.26 -13.54
C ASN A 84 7.50 1.34 -13.33
N ALA A 85 8.31 1.65 -14.35
CA ALA A 85 9.32 2.70 -14.27
C ALA A 85 8.69 4.08 -14.06
N SER A 86 7.59 4.37 -14.78
CA SER A 86 6.85 5.63 -14.63
C SER A 86 6.23 5.79 -13.23
N VAL A 87 5.71 4.70 -12.66
CA VAL A 87 5.18 4.70 -11.30
C VAL A 87 6.27 4.96 -10.27
N ILE A 88 7.43 4.32 -10.39
CA ILE A 88 8.58 4.54 -9.49
C ILE A 88 9.07 5.99 -9.60
N PHE A 89 9.19 6.51 -10.82
CA PHE A 89 9.58 7.91 -11.05
C PHE A 89 8.58 8.88 -10.39
N PHE A 90 7.29 8.64 -10.62
CA PHE A 90 6.20 9.45 -10.02
C PHE A 90 6.30 9.47 -8.50
N ASP A 91 6.41 8.30 -7.87
CA ASP A 91 6.47 8.19 -6.41
C ASP A 91 7.68 8.91 -5.83
N ASN A 92 8.85 8.81 -6.49
CA ASN A 92 10.06 9.49 -6.07
C ASN A 92 9.97 11.01 -6.19
N GLU A 93 9.34 11.53 -7.24
CA GLU A 93 9.15 12.99 -7.41
C GLU A 93 8.06 13.51 -6.48
N PHE A 94 6.96 12.78 -6.31
CA PHE A 94 5.88 13.17 -5.43
C PHE A 94 6.32 13.25 -3.96
N THR A 95 7.20 12.37 -3.51
CA THR A 95 7.76 12.42 -2.15
C THR A 95 8.64 13.64 -1.92
N LYS A 96 9.30 14.16 -2.95
CA LYS A 96 10.13 15.38 -2.85
C LYS A 96 9.28 16.66 -2.87
N ASN A 97 8.29 16.70 -3.75
CA ASN A 97 7.39 17.85 -3.92
C ASN A 97 6.02 17.37 -4.43
N GLU A 98 5.01 17.44 -3.59
CA GLU A 98 3.64 17.01 -3.91
C GLU A 98 3.03 17.76 -5.12
N ASN A 99 3.55 18.95 -5.44
CA ASN A 99 3.13 19.76 -6.59
C ASN A 99 4.00 19.59 -7.85
N ALA A 100 5.05 18.75 -7.79
CA ALA A 100 6.00 18.61 -8.90
C ALA A 100 5.42 17.97 -10.15
N LEU A 101 4.34 17.20 -9.99
CA LEU A 101 3.73 16.44 -11.06
C LEU A 101 2.28 16.91 -11.25
N ASN A 102 1.97 17.37 -12.45
CA ASN A 102 0.61 17.72 -12.83
C ASN A 102 -0.22 16.46 -13.15
N GLY A 103 -1.55 16.59 -13.16
CA GLY A 103 -2.49 15.49 -13.44
C GLY A 103 -2.30 14.79 -14.80
N ASN A 104 -1.44 15.33 -15.67
CA ASN A 104 -1.18 14.78 -17.00
C ASN A 104 0.02 13.81 -17.07
N PHE A 105 0.73 13.59 -15.95
CA PHE A 105 1.93 12.75 -15.95
C PHE A 105 1.71 11.35 -16.56
N PHE A 106 0.57 10.73 -16.30
CA PHE A 106 0.22 9.41 -16.85
C PHE A 106 -0.58 9.46 -18.15
N GLN A 107 -0.66 10.60 -18.85
CA GLN A 107 -1.48 10.75 -20.05
C GLN A 107 -1.07 9.77 -21.16
N GLU A 108 0.24 9.60 -21.41
CA GLU A 108 0.74 8.63 -22.38
C GLU A 108 0.34 7.19 -22.03
N ILE A 109 0.48 6.82 -20.74
CA ILE A 109 0.09 5.48 -20.27
C ILE A 109 -1.42 5.26 -20.41
N ASN A 110 -2.21 6.29 -20.14
CA ASN A 110 -3.67 6.22 -20.35
C ASN A 110 -4.00 6.05 -21.84
N SER A 111 -3.28 6.73 -22.76
CA SER A 111 -3.47 6.52 -24.21
C SER A 111 -3.11 5.10 -24.63
N ILE A 112 -1.96 4.58 -24.17
CA ILE A 112 -1.56 3.19 -24.42
C ILE A 112 -2.61 2.20 -23.85
N TYR A 113 -3.18 2.47 -22.69
CA TYR A 113 -4.23 1.66 -22.10
C TYR A 113 -5.50 1.65 -22.96
N GLU A 114 -6.00 2.82 -23.39
CA GLU A 114 -7.22 2.92 -24.21
C GLU A 114 -7.03 2.26 -25.59
N GLU A 115 -5.86 2.43 -26.23
CA GLU A 115 -5.52 1.81 -27.50
C GLU A 115 -5.41 0.27 -27.41
N ASN A 116 -5.05 -0.27 -26.25
CA ASN A 116 -4.81 -1.71 -26.05
C ASN A 116 -5.75 -2.32 -25.00
N LYS A 117 -6.92 -1.76 -24.80
CA LYS A 117 -7.86 -2.13 -23.72
C LYS A 117 -8.15 -3.63 -23.66
N GLU A 118 -8.39 -4.27 -24.81
CA GLU A 118 -8.62 -5.71 -24.90
C GLU A 118 -7.41 -6.51 -24.41
N LEU A 119 -6.18 -6.06 -24.69
CA LEU A 119 -4.96 -6.71 -24.22
C LEU A 119 -4.85 -6.64 -22.69
N PHE A 120 -5.19 -5.48 -22.10
CA PHE A 120 -5.21 -5.31 -20.65
C PHE A 120 -6.30 -6.18 -20.00
N GLU A 121 -7.48 -6.24 -20.59
CA GLU A 121 -8.63 -6.99 -20.06
C GLU A 121 -8.47 -8.52 -20.15
N ASN A 122 -7.54 -9.01 -20.96
CA ASN A 122 -7.26 -10.43 -21.15
C ASN A 122 -5.89 -10.87 -20.57
N ASN A 123 -5.19 -9.98 -19.85
CA ASN A 123 -3.87 -10.30 -19.28
C ASN A 123 -3.80 -9.90 -17.80
N LEU A 124 -3.71 -10.89 -16.92
CA LEU A 124 -3.70 -10.69 -15.47
C LEU A 124 -2.56 -9.77 -15.00
N ASP A 125 -1.35 -9.93 -15.57
CA ASP A 125 -0.19 -9.12 -15.20
C ASP A 125 -0.38 -7.65 -15.60
N LEU A 126 -0.94 -7.40 -16.78
CA LEU A 126 -1.26 -6.05 -17.22
C LEU A 126 -2.36 -5.44 -16.38
N MET A 127 -3.40 -6.21 -15.98
CA MET A 127 -4.43 -5.76 -15.05
C MET A 127 -3.81 -5.30 -13.73
N LYS A 128 -2.98 -6.16 -13.11
CA LYS A 128 -2.27 -5.85 -11.86
C LYS A 128 -1.33 -4.64 -12.01
N THR A 129 -0.74 -4.46 -13.19
CA THR A 129 0.19 -3.36 -13.46
C THR A 129 -0.53 -2.02 -13.64
N ILE A 130 -1.60 -1.97 -14.43
CA ILE A 130 -2.33 -0.71 -14.67
C ILE A 130 -3.05 -0.20 -13.41
N LEU A 131 -3.44 -1.09 -12.49
CA LEU A 131 -3.99 -0.71 -11.20
C LEU A 131 -3.06 0.25 -10.42
N LYS A 132 -1.75 0.15 -10.61
CA LYS A 132 -0.79 1.06 -9.96
C LYS A 132 -0.99 2.51 -10.42
N VAL A 133 -1.32 2.69 -11.71
CA VAL A 133 -1.63 4.01 -12.30
C VAL A 133 -3.00 4.50 -11.83
N PHE A 134 -4.02 3.65 -11.90
CA PHE A 134 -5.38 4.03 -11.47
C PHE A 134 -5.44 4.46 -10.00
N ARG A 135 -4.65 3.82 -9.12
CA ARG A 135 -4.54 4.22 -7.71
C ARG A 135 -3.93 5.62 -7.56
N ARG A 136 -2.93 6.00 -8.38
CA ARG A 136 -2.26 7.32 -8.33
C ARG A 136 -3.08 8.42 -8.97
N THR A 137 -3.95 8.05 -9.90
CA THR A 137 -4.89 8.98 -10.56
C THR A 137 -6.26 8.99 -9.91
N SER A 138 -6.45 8.30 -8.78
CA SER A 138 -7.73 8.18 -8.06
C SER A 138 -8.90 7.71 -8.94
N ASN A 139 -8.61 6.87 -9.95
CA ASN A 139 -9.62 6.35 -10.86
C ASN A 139 -10.35 5.15 -10.23
N VAL A 140 -11.18 5.43 -9.22
CA VAL A 140 -11.85 4.42 -8.38
C VAL A 140 -12.68 3.44 -9.20
N LYS A 141 -13.42 3.90 -10.21
CA LYS A 141 -14.23 3.02 -11.06
C LYS A 141 -13.40 1.95 -11.76
N ASN A 142 -12.29 2.34 -12.37
CA ASN A 142 -11.39 1.38 -13.02
C ASN A 142 -10.65 0.50 -12.00
N ILE A 143 -10.30 1.03 -10.82
CA ILE A 143 -9.72 0.21 -9.75
C ILE A 143 -10.66 -0.94 -9.41
N ILE A 144 -11.93 -0.64 -9.11
CA ILE A 144 -12.92 -1.65 -8.72
C ILE A 144 -13.17 -2.64 -9.86
N LYS A 145 -13.39 -2.15 -11.09
CA LYS A 145 -13.58 -3.00 -12.28
C LYS A 145 -12.46 -4.02 -12.46
N TYR A 146 -11.21 -3.57 -12.34
CA TYR A 146 -10.05 -4.46 -12.53
C TYR A 146 -9.81 -5.38 -11.35
N LEU A 147 -10.04 -4.92 -10.13
CA LEU A 147 -9.96 -5.78 -8.95
C LEU A 147 -11.01 -6.92 -9.02
N GLU A 148 -12.23 -6.63 -9.45
CA GLU A 148 -13.27 -7.63 -9.65
C GLU A 148 -12.83 -8.71 -10.66
N LYS A 149 -12.31 -8.32 -11.82
CA LYS A 149 -11.76 -9.24 -12.82
C LYS A 149 -10.59 -10.06 -12.30
N ILE A 150 -9.68 -9.41 -11.57
CA ILE A 150 -8.52 -10.09 -10.97
C ILE A 150 -8.98 -11.15 -9.97
N ILE A 151 -9.93 -10.81 -9.08
CA ILE A 151 -10.46 -11.73 -8.07
C ILE A 151 -11.17 -12.94 -8.71
N GLN A 152 -11.85 -12.75 -9.84
CA GLN A 152 -12.46 -13.85 -10.58
C GLN A 152 -11.43 -14.83 -11.15
N LEU A 153 -10.27 -14.34 -11.59
CA LEU A 153 -9.19 -15.13 -12.19
C LEU A 153 -8.24 -15.69 -11.14
N ASP A 154 -7.93 -14.92 -10.13
CA ASP A 154 -6.96 -15.20 -9.07
C ASP A 154 -7.46 -14.57 -7.77
N PRO A 155 -8.23 -15.31 -6.94
CA PRO A 155 -8.82 -14.81 -5.71
C PRO A 155 -7.76 -14.58 -4.62
N ASP A 156 -6.82 -13.69 -4.90
CA ASP A 156 -5.76 -13.25 -4.01
C ASP A 156 -6.31 -12.39 -2.85
N PRO A 157 -5.92 -12.66 -1.58
CA PRO A 157 -6.39 -11.89 -0.42
C PRO A 157 -6.12 -10.38 -0.50
N ASP A 158 -4.98 -9.97 -1.06
CA ASP A 158 -4.64 -8.54 -1.20
C ASP A 158 -5.54 -7.84 -2.23
N ALA A 159 -5.89 -8.51 -3.32
CA ALA A 159 -6.85 -8.00 -4.30
C ALA A 159 -8.24 -7.87 -3.68
N MET A 160 -8.68 -8.88 -2.91
CA MET A 160 -9.98 -8.87 -2.23
C MET A 160 -10.06 -7.78 -1.15
N ALA A 161 -9.01 -7.58 -0.35
CA ALA A 161 -8.92 -6.51 0.63
C ALA A 161 -8.98 -5.12 -0.05
N SER A 162 -8.21 -4.94 -1.14
CA SER A 162 -8.26 -3.72 -1.93
C SER A 162 -9.65 -3.47 -2.53
N TYR A 163 -10.34 -4.50 -2.99
CA TYR A 163 -11.71 -4.40 -3.52
C TYR A 163 -12.67 -3.91 -2.44
N ASN A 164 -12.66 -4.50 -1.25
CA ASN A 164 -13.44 -4.03 -0.11
C ASN A 164 -13.09 -2.58 0.26
N TYR A 165 -11.79 -2.24 0.29
CA TYR A 165 -11.35 -0.88 0.63
C TYR A 165 -11.88 0.17 -0.36
N PHE A 166 -11.73 -0.07 -1.68
CA PHE A 166 -12.11 0.92 -2.70
C PHE A 166 -13.62 1.05 -2.87
N ASN A 167 -14.41 0.03 -2.55
CA ASN A 167 -15.87 0.14 -2.56
C ASN A 167 -16.42 1.12 -1.51
N ASN A 168 -15.67 1.46 -0.44
CA ASN A 168 -16.06 2.54 0.47
C ASN A 168 -16.14 3.93 -0.19
N TYR A 169 -15.59 4.11 -1.40
CA TYR A 169 -15.68 5.36 -2.16
C TYR A 169 -16.87 5.40 -3.14
N LEU A 170 -17.66 4.34 -3.22
CA LEU A 170 -18.87 4.28 -4.03
C LEU A 170 -20.10 4.12 -3.14
N TYR A 171 -21.27 4.56 -3.68
CA TYR A 171 -22.55 4.50 -2.95
C TYR A 171 -23.36 3.23 -3.25
N ASP A 172 -22.81 2.34 -4.06
CA ASP A 172 -23.56 1.19 -4.60
C ASP A 172 -23.59 0.00 -3.63
N TRP A 173 -22.76 0.00 -2.57
CA TRP A 173 -22.71 -1.07 -1.59
C TRP A 173 -23.45 -0.70 -0.31
N SER A 174 -24.28 -1.62 0.16
CA SER A 174 -24.83 -1.59 1.52
C SER A 174 -23.79 -2.10 2.54
N GLN A 175 -24.03 -1.83 3.81
CA GLN A 175 -23.17 -2.35 4.88
C GLN A 175 -23.14 -3.90 4.91
N SER A 176 -24.25 -4.56 4.54
CA SER A 176 -24.27 -6.02 4.37
C SER A 176 -23.36 -6.52 3.26
N ASP A 177 -23.24 -5.79 2.14
CA ASP A 177 -22.33 -6.15 1.05
C ASP A 177 -20.87 -6.13 1.51
N PHE A 178 -20.48 -5.11 2.30
CA PHE A 178 -19.16 -5.04 2.93
C PHE A 178 -18.89 -6.24 3.83
N LEU A 179 -19.83 -6.57 4.70
CA LEU A 179 -19.69 -7.69 5.64
C LEU A 179 -19.57 -9.03 4.89
N ASP A 180 -20.39 -9.26 3.88
CA ASP A 180 -20.40 -10.49 3.12
C ASP A 180 -19.12 -10.68 2.31
N ASN A 181 -18.61 -9.62 1.67
CA ASN A 181 -17.35 -9.69 0.95
C ASN A 181 -16.14 -9.82 1.89
N ALA A 182 -16.16 -9.17 3.05
CA ALA A 182 -15.15 -9.34 4.09
C ALA A 182 -15.09 -10.80 4.59
N LYS A 183 -16.25 -11.43 4.83
CA LYS A 183 -16.33 -12.87 5.20
C LYS A 183 -15.79 -13.80 4.12
N LYS A 184 -16.07 -13.51 2.82
CA LYS A 184 -15.51 -14.29 1.70
C LYS A 184 -13.98 -14.23 1.67
N LEU A 185 -13.40 -13.05 1.89
CA LEU A 185 -11.94 -12.88 1.99
C LEU A 185 -11.35 -13.71 3.13
N ASN A 186 -12.00 -13.77 4.27
CA ASN A 186 -11.51 -14.54 5.42
C ASN A 186 -11.34 -16.02 5.13
N GLY A 187 -12.16 -16.58 4.25
CA GLY A 187 -12.03 -17.96 3.76
C GLY A 187 -10.76 -18.22 2.93
N LYS A 188 -10.09 -17.15 2.47
CA LYS A 188 -8.86 -17.22 1.65
C LYS A 188 -7.59 -16.92 2.44
N LEU A 189 -7.71 -16.37 3.66
CA LEU A 189 -6.55 -16.10 4.49
C LEU A 189 -5.94 -17.39 5.05
N SER A 190 -4.60 -17.45 5.04
CA SER A 190 -3.85 -18.61 5.53
C SER A 190 -4.02 -18.80 7.04
N LEU A 191 -4.24 -20.04 7.45
CA LEU A 191 -4.08 -20.49 8.81
C LEU A 191 -2.70 -21.14 8.93
N TYR A 192 -1.90 -20.67 9.83
CA TYR A 192 -0.63 -21.28 10.19
C TYR A 192 -0.89 -22.21 11.39
N ASN A 193 -0.36 -23.44 11.35
CA ASN A 193 -0.57 -24.45 12.39
C ASN A 193 -0.33 -23.83 13.77
N SER A 194 -1.42 -23.70 14.50
CA SER A 194 -1.45 -23.15 15.85
C SER A 194 -1.99 -24.20 16.82
N ASP A 195 -1.35 -25.40 16.85
CA ASP A 195 -1.64 -26.40 17.89
C ASP A 195 -1.28 -25.92 19.31
N GLU A 196 -0.51 -24.85 19.40
CA GLU A 196 -0.41 -24.08 20.63
C GLU A 196 -1.56 -23.06 20.69
N LEU A 197 -2.71 -23.51 21.19
CA LEU A 197 -3.67 -22.62 21.84
C LEU A 197 -2.85 -21.63 22.67
N ILE A 198 -3.10 -20.34 22.47
CA ILE A 198 -2.46 -19.30 23.27
C ILE A 198 -2.71 -19.67 24.71
N ASN A 199 -1.73 -20.29 25.34
CA ASN A 199 -1.74 -20.53 26.77
C ASN A 199 -1.58 -19.16 27.39
N LEU A 200 -2.72 -18.50 27.60
CA LEU A 200 -2.86 -17.22 28.24
C LEU A 200 -2.43 -17.38 29.70
N LYS A 201 -1.12 -17.53 29.89
CA LYS A 201 -0.56 -17.48 31.24
C LYS A 201 -0.83 -16.06 31.72
N THR A 202 -1.76 -15.95 32.67
CA THR A 202 -1.89 -14.75 33.49
C THR A 202 -0.52 -14.38 34.00
N LYS A 203 0.04 -13.31 33.45
CA LYS A 203 1.34 -12.81 33.87
C LYS A 203 1.24 -12.28 35.30
N LYS A 204 2.31 -12.48 36.08
CA LYS A 204 2.48 -11.87 37.39
C LYS A 204 2.73 -10.35 37.36
N ASP A 205 2.77 -9.74 36.18
CA ASP A 205 2.97 -8.30 35.99
C ASP A 205 1.62 -7.60 35.95
N ASN A 206 1.43 -6.59 36.79
CA ASN A 206 0.18 -5.83 36.92
C ASN A 206 -0.08 -4.90 35.71
N LYS A 207 0.80 -4.87 34.69
CA LYS A 207 0.65 -4.03 33.51
C LYS A 207 0.10 -4.81 32.32
N ILE A 208 -0.79 -4.16 31.57
CA ILE A 208 -1.33 -4.67 30.31
C ILE A 208 -0.30 -4.44 29.19
N ASN A 209 0.09 -5.49 28.49
CA ASN A 209 0.89 -5.40 27.28
C ASN A 209 -0.03 -5.08 26.09
N LEU A 210 0.04 -3.85 25.60
CA LEU A 210 -0.74 -3.34 24.48
C LEU A 210 0.12 -3.27 23.22
N GLY A 211 -0.21 -4.08 22.20
CA GLY A 211 0.49 -4.13 20.93
C GLY A 211 -0.26 -3.33 19.85
N PHE A 212 0.49 -2.67 18.98
CA PHE A 212 -0.03 -2.02 17.78
C PHE A 212 0.67 -2.56 16.55
N VAL A 213 -0.09 -3.02 15.55
CA VAL A 213 0.41 -3.42 14.23
C VAL A 213 0.05 -2.34 13.24
N SER A 214 1.05 -1.82 12.50
CA SER A 214 0.81 -0.79 11.49
C SER A 214 1.87 -0.75 10.40
N SER A 215 1.45 -0.46 9.17
CA SER A 215 2.31 -0.04 8.06
C SER A 215 2.47 1.48 7.96
N ASP A 216 1.80 2.25 8.82
CA ASP A 216 1.50 3.66 8.57
C ASP A 216 2.10 4.61 9.62
N ILE A 217 2.93 4.11 10.54
CA ILE A 217 3.65 4.94 11.52
C ILE A 217 4.86 5.59 10.83
N ARG A 218 4.59 6.67 10.11
CA ARG A 218 5.55 7.47 9.31
C ARG A 218 5.05 8.89 9.15
N SER A 219 5.94 9.79 8.76
CA SER A 219 5.59 11.21 8.55
C SER A 219 4.45 11.39 7.56
N LYS A 220 3.63 12.40 7.80
CA LYS A 220 2.50 12.80 6.95
C LYS A 220 1.42 11.73 6.76
N HIS A 221 1.31 10.73 7.64
CA HIS A 221 0.25 9.75 7.61
C HIS A 221 -0.82 10.05 8.66
N SER A 222 -2.11 9.93 8.30
CA SER A 222 -3.25 10.24 9.19
C SER A 222 -3.23 9.44 10.49
N VAL A 223 -2.91 8.15 10.43
CA VAL A 223 -2.80 7.27 11.60
C VAL A 223 -1.87 7.84 12.67
N THR A 224 -0.74 8.44 12.28
CA THR A 224 0.21 9.02 13.23
C THR A 224 -0.33 10.22 13.96
N TYR A 225 -1.15 11.04 13.29
CA TYR A 225 -1.80 12.18 13.96
C TYR A 225 -2.83 11.76 15.00
N PHE A 226 -3.51 10.64 14.80
CA PHE A 226 -4.47 10.12 15.76
C PHE A 226 -3.79 9.35 16.89
N LEU A 227 -2.80 8.54 16.58
CA LEU A 227 -2.11 7.70 17.55
C LEU A 227 -1.16 8.48 18.48
N ARG A 228 -0.56 9.60 17.99
CA ARG A 228 0.44 10.38 18.74
C ARG A 228 -0.05 10.83 20.10
N SER A 229 -1.25 11.39 20.19
CA SER A 229 -1.80 11.86 21.47
C SER A 229 -1.95 10.74 22.48
N ILE A 230 -2.30 9.53 22.04
CA ILE A 230 -2.41 8.35 22.89
C ILE A 230 -1.03 7.89 23.36
N MET A 231 -0.10 7.75 22.42
CA MET A 231 1.24 7.25 22.71
C MET A 231 2.05 8.18 23.63
N SER A 232 1.84 9.49 23.51
CA SER A 232 2.53 10.47 24.38
C SER A 232 1.91 10.65 25.76
N ASN A 233 0.67 10.19 25.99
CA ASN A 233 -0.08 10.45 27.24
C ASN A 233 -0.61 9.19 27.92
N TYR A 234 -0.27 7.98 27.48
CA TYR A 234 -0.75 6.76 28.13
C TYR A 234 -0.19 6.61 29.54
N ASN A 235 -0.96 5.95 30.42
CA ASN A 235 -0.50 5.65 31.76
C ASN A 235 0.53 4.50 31.77
N SER A 236 1.80 4.84 31.85
CA SER A 236 2.90 3.86 31.85
C SER A 236 2.94 2.97 33.10
N ASN A 237 2.19 3.29 34.17
CA ASN A 237 2.05 2.41 35.32
C ASN A 237 1.07 1.26 35.05
N SER A 238 0.11 1.44 34.13
CA SER A 238 -0.91 0.46 33.79
C SER A 238 -0.63 -0.29 32.50
N PHE A 239 0.13 0.30 31.56
CA PHE A 239 0.36 -0.24 30.23
C PHE A 239 1.83 -0.31 29.87
N LYS A 240 2.18 -1.32 29.07
CA LYS A 240 3.42 -1.41 28.30
C LYS A 240 3.08 -1.43 26.82
N ILE A 241 3.66 -0.53 26.04
CA ILE A 241 3.35 -0.40 24.62
C ILE A 241 4.37 -1.19 23.78
N PHE A 242 3.87 -1.95 22.81
CA PHE A 242 4.64 -2.71 21.84
C PHE A 242 4.25 -2.24 20.42
N LEU A 243 5.24 -1.92 19.59
CA LEU A 243 5.01 -1.53 18.19
C LEU A 243 5.52 -2.61 17.24
N TYR A 244 4.67 -3.05 16.33
CA TYR A 244 4.99 -3.97 15.23
C TYR A 244 4.88 -3.23 13.91
N HIS A 245 6.03 -2.78 13.42
CA HIS A 245 6.16 -1.90 12.26
C HIS A 245 6.18 -2.70 10.96
N ASN A 246 5.18 -2.55 10.11
CA ASN A 246 5.04 -3.28 8.85
C ASN A 246 5.44 -2.44 7.61
N HIS A 247 6.46 -1.60 7.72
CA HIS A 247 7.09 -0.93 6.58
C HIS A 247 8.58 -0.69 6.80
N ASN A 248 9.29 -0.26 5.73
CA ASN A 248 10.75 -0.09 5.74
C ASN A 248 11.20 1.38 5.84
N VAL A 249 10.26 2.32 5.93
CA VAL A 249 10.61 3.74 6.05
C VAL A 249 11.02 4.03 7.49
N GLU A 250 12.13 4.76 7.65
CA GLU A 250 12.61 5.29 8.92
C GLU A 250 12.71 6.80 8.78
N ASP A 251 11.87 7.50 9.49
CA ASP A 251 11.85 8.96 9.55
C ASP A 251 11.75 9.43 11.01
N ASP A 252 11.72 10.75 11.21
CA ASP A 252 11.66 11.32 12.55
C ASP A 252 10.38 10.94 13.30
N THR A 253 9.26 10.76 12.58
CA THR A 253 8.01 10.28 13.17
C THR A 253 8.15 8.82 13.65
N THR A 254 8.76 7.97 12.85
CA THR A 254 9.02 6.58 13.25
C THR A 254 9.84 6.54 14.54
N LYS A 255 10.94 7.31 14.62
CA LYS A 255 11.79 7.41 15.81
C LYS A 255 11.06 7.98 17.03
N GLU A 256 10.20 9.01 16.80
CA GLU A 256 9.36 9.56 17.85
C GLU A 256 8.49 8.47 18.50
N PHE A 257 7.81 7.65 17.68
CA PHE A 257 6.93 6.59 18.17
C PHE A 257 7.70 5.45 18.86
N GLU A 258 8.90 5.14 18.39
CA GLU A 258 9.79 4.18 19.07
C GLU A 258 10.14 4.61 20.50
N ASN A 259 10.30 5.91 20.72
CA ASN A 259 10.59 6.44 22.05
C ASN A 259 9.41 6.31 23.03
N TYR A 260 8.19 6.24 22.55
CA TYR A 260 7.01 6.00 23.40
C TYR A 260 6.81 4.52 23.74
N ALA A 261 7.35 3.62 22.94
CA ALA A 261 7.16 2.18 23.08
C ALA A 261 8.17 1.54 24.04
N SER A 262 7.71 0.58 24.82
CA SER A 262 8.59 -0.29 25.61
C SER A 262 9.41 -1.24 24.74
N LYS A 263 8.86 -1.59 23.55
CA LYS A 263 9.52 -2.45 22.56
C LYS A 263 8.99 -2.14 21.16
N THR A 264 9.89 -2.07 20.19
CA THR A 264 9.55 -1.97 18.75
C THR A 264 10.14 -3.14 17.98
N GLN A 265 9.36 -3.69 17.04
CA GLN A 265 9.76 -4.77 16.14
C GLN A 265 9.47 -4.38 14.69
N ARG A 266 10.45 -4.62 13.80
CA ARG A 266 10.30 -4.43 12.34
C ARG A 266 9.85 -5.75 11.73
N ILE A 267 8.60 -5.79 11.25
CA ILE A 267 7.97 -7.03 10.77
C ILE A 267 7.79 -7.10 9.26
N SER A 268 8.07 -6.02 8.53
CA SER A 268 7.79 -5.92 7.08
C SER A 268 8.51 -6.94 6.20
N LYS A 269 9.66 -7.47 6.66
CA LYS A 269 10.43 -8.50 5.94
C LYS A 269 10.27 -9.91 6.51
N LEU A 270 9.49 -10.06 7.57
CA LEU A 270 9.27 -11.32 8.25
C LEU A 270 8.05 -12.05 7.66
N LYS A 271 8.11 -13.37 7.63
CA LYS A 271 6.96 -14.20 7.29
C LYS A 271 5.91 -14.16 8.39
N ASP A 272 4.65 -14.38 8.06
CA ASP A 272 3.56 -14.33 9.03
C ASP A 272 3.78 -15.24 10.24
N GLN A 273 4.24 -16.47 10.01
CA GLN A 273 4.54 -17.41 11.11
C GLN A 273 5.59 -16.86 12.09
N GLU A 274 6.62 -16.18 11.59
CA GLU A 274 7.67 -15.57 12.44
C GLU A 274 7.09 -14.44 13.28
N VAL A 275 6.22 -13.63 12.70
CA VAL A 275 5.54 -12.53 13.40
C VAL A 275 4.57 -13.07 14.45
N ILE A 276 3.76 -14.09 14.12
CA ILE A 276 2.85 -14.75 15.06
C ILE A 276 3.63 -15.23 16.29
N ASN A 277 4.72 -15.97 16.09
CA ASN A 277 5.56 -16.50 17.17
C ASN A 277 6.17 -15.37 18.00
N MET A 278 6.62 -14.29 17.35
CA MET A 278 7.18 -13.12 18.01
C MET A 278 6.16 -12.43 18.93
N VAL A 279 4.97 -12.12 18.42
CA VAL A 279 3.91 -11.44 19.19
C VAL A 279 3.46 -12.28 20.36
N ARG A 280 3.27 -13.60 20.16
CA ARG A 280 2.92 -14.54 21.24
C ARG A 280 4.01 -14.63 22.30
N LYS A 281 5.28 -14.68 21.91
CA LYS A 281 6.44 -14.66 22.84
C LYS A 281 6.50 -13.37 23.65
N ASP A 282 6.14 -12.24 23.06
CA ASP A 282 6.07 -10.95 23.75
C ASP A 282 4.93 -10.89 24.77
N GLY A 283 4.00 -11.85 24.69
CA GLY A 283 2.90 -12.02 25.63
C GLY A 283 2.00 -10.79 25.65
N ILE A 284 1.54 -10.39 24.50
CA ILE A 284 0.61 -9.28 24.31
C ILE A 284 -0.78 -9.68 24.85
N ASP A 285 -1.37 -8.80 25.65
CA ASP A 285 -2.72 -9.00 26.20
C ASP A 285 -3.81 -8.47 25.27
N ILE A 286 -3.55 -7.30 24.68
CA ILE A 286 -4.43 -6.64 23.71
C ILE A 286 -3.59 -6.24 22.49
N ILE A 287 -4.03 -6.61 21.30
CA ILE A 287 -3.39 -6.16 20.06
C ILE A 287 -4.36 -5.36 19.20
N VAL A 288 -3.87 -4.26 18.64
CA VAL A 288 -4.65 -3.33 17.84
C VAL A 288 -4.14 -3.35 16.39
N ASP A 289 -5.03 -3.67 15.46
CA ASP A 289 -4.80 -3.49 14.03
C ASP A 289 -5.10 -2.03 13.65
N LEU A 290 -4.11 -1.34 13.10
CA LEU A 290 -4.25 0.04 12.63
C LEU A 290 -4.39 0.13 11.10
N ASN A 291 -4.52 -0.99 10.39
CA ASN A 291 -4.60 -1.02 8.94
C ASN A 291 -5.96 -1.47 8.40
N GLY A 292 -6.55 -2.53 8.95
CA GLY A 292 -7.72 -3.17 8.35
C GLY A 292 -7.46 -3.56 6.89
N PHE A 293 -8.30 -3.09 5.95
CA PHE A 293 -8.13 -3.32 4.51
C PHE A 293 -7.23 -2.30 3.79
N SER A 294 -6.60 -1.37 4.50
CA SER A 294 -5.68 -0.43 3.87
C SER A 294 -4.43 -1.12 3.31
N SER A 295 -3.63 -0.41 2.52
CA SER A 295 -2.43 -0.97 1.89
C SER A 295 -1.44 -1.52 2.92
N ASN A 296 -0.73 -2.59 2.55
CA ASN A 296 0.22 -3.30 3.41
C ASN A 296 -0.39 -3.85 4.70
N HIS A 297 -1.68 -4.20 4.67
CA HIS A 297 -2.31 -4.92 5.77
C HIS A 297 -1.66 -6.29 6.02
N ARG A 298 -1.88 -6.85 7.19
CA ARG A 298 -1.40 -8.18 7.57
C ARG A 298 -2.54 -8.99 8.21
N LEU A 299 -3.70 -9.04 7.55
CA LEU A 299 -4.93 -9.70 8.08
C LEU A 299 -4.72 -11.17 8.45
N ALA A 300 -3.84 -11.88 7.72
CA ALA A 300 -3.50 -13.26 8.05
C ALA A 300 -2.91 -13.41 9.47
N LEU A 301 -2.23 -12.41 10.00
CA LEU A 301 -1.75 -12.42 11.38
C LEU A 301 -2.92 -12.51 12.37
N PHE A 302 -3.92 -11.64 12.19
CA PHE A 302 -5.10 -11.57 13.06
C PHE A 302 -6.00 -12.78 12.93
N LYS A 303 -6.06 -13.38 11.72
CA LYS A 303 -6.73 -14.68 11.49
C LYS A 303 -6.17 -15.80 12.36
N ASN A 304 -4.89 -15.73 12.72
CA ASN A 304 -4.20 -16.70 13.54
C ASN A 304 -4.21 -16.37 15.05
N ARG A 305 -5.01 -15.42 15.46
CA ARG A 305 -5.16 -14.92 16.84
C ARG A 305 -3.81 -14.65 17.53
N LEU A 306 -3.37 -13.42 17.43
CA LEU A 306 -2.08 -12.97 17.98
C LEU A 306 -2.12 -12.79 19.50
N ALA A 307 -3.25 -12.35 20.03
CA ALA A 307 -3.45 -12.01 21.45
C ALA A 307 -4.86 -12.41 21.92
N PRO A 308 -5.08 -12.47 23.24
CA PRO A 308 -6.40 -12.70 23.86
C PRO A 308 -7.49 -11.80 23.32
N ILE A 309 -7.16 -10.51 23.17
CA ILE A 309 -8.08 -9.49 22.66
C ILE A 309 -7.45 -8.86 21.43
N GLN A 310 -8.21 -8.82 20.33
CA GLN A 310 -7.84 -8.22 19.06
C GLN A 310 -8.84 -7.11 18.71
N ILE A 311 -8.33 -5.92 18.41
CA ILE A 311 -9.14 -4.72 18.21
C ILE A 311 -8.76 -4.10 16.85
N LEU A 312 -9.76 -3.71 16.08
CA LEU A 312 -9.61 -2.86 14.90
C LEU A 312 -9.81 -1.40 15.28
N TRP A 313 -8.87 -0.52 14.92
CA TRP A 313 -8.99 0.90 15.21
C TRP A 313 -8.17 1.78 14.28
N CYS A 314 -8.68 2.96 14.01
CA CYS A 314 -8.03 4.12 13.44
C CYS A 314 -7.77 4.10 11.93
N GLY A 315 -7.09 3.11 11.35
CA GLY A 315 -6.73 3.14 9.92
C GLY A 315 -7.84 2.66 8.98
N TYR A 316 -8.81 1.93 9.50
CA TYR A 316 -9.98 1.46 8.76
C TYR A 316 -11.20 1.40 9.69
N THR A 317 -12.30 1.99 9.27
CA THR A 317 -13.48 2.21 10.13
C THR A 317 -14.69 1.38 9.74
N ASN A 318 -14.52 0.40 8.87
CA ASN A 318 -15.57 -0.54 8.48
C ASN A 318 -15.20 -1.96 8.96
N THR A 319 -16.15 -2.90 8.88
CA THR A 319 -15.90 -4.30 9.26
C THR A 319 -14.82 -4.94 8.38
N ILE A 320 -13.97 -5.75 8.99
CA ILE A 320 -13.06 -6.65 8.26
C ILE A 320 -13.56 -8.09 8.24
N GLY A 321 -14.71 -8.36 8.90
CA GLY A 321 -15.42 -9.64 8.87
C GLY A 321 -14.65 -10.83 9.45
N LEU A 322 -13.51 -10.62 10.12
CA LEU A 322 -12.74 -11.67 10.80
C LEU A 322 -13.41 -12.06 12.11
N LYS A 323 -13.79 -13.33 12.25
CA LYS A 323 -14.35 -13.84 13.50
C LYS A 323 -13.36 -13.79 14.67
N GLU A 324 -12.07 -13.73 14.37
CA GLU A 324 -10.97 -13.61 15.33
C GLU A 324 -10.71 -12.15 15.74
N MET A 325 -11.32 -11.15 15.08
CA MET A 325 -11.29 -9.75 15.51
C MET A 325 -12.46 -9.51 16.48
N ASP A 326 -12.14 -9.14 17.71
CA ASP A 326 -13.14 -9.09 18.77
C ASP A 326 -13.92 -7.76 18.78
N TYR A 327 -13.22 -6.64 18.58
CA TYR A 327 -13.79 -5.31 18.74
C TYR A 327 -13.40 -4.35 17.62
N LEU A 328 -14.28 -3.38 17.36
CA LEU A 328 -14.05 -2.19 16.54
C LEU A 328 -14.30 -0.94 17.40
N ILE A 329 -13.30 -0.06 17.50
CA ILE A 329 -13.43 1.20 18.24
C ILE A 329 -13.96 2.29 17.32
N VAL A 330 -15.06 2.91 17.71
CA VAL A 330 -15.79 3.95 16.97
C VAL A 330 -16.41 5.00 17.91
N ASP A 331 -17.24 5.88 17.37
CA ASP A 331 -18.20 6.70 18.10
C ASP A 331 -19.62 6.57 17.48
N LYS A 332 -20.61 7.17 18.14
CA LYS A 332 -22.01 7.09 17.73
C LYS A 332 -22.34 7.87 16.44
N ASN A 333 -21.44 8.75 15.98
CA ASN A 333 -21.60 9.45 14.71
C ASN A 333 -21.13 8.59 13.55
N LEU A 334 -20.10 7.76 13.79
CA LEU A 334 -19.54 6.87 12.78
C LEU A 334 -20.40 5.61 12.56
N ILE A 335 -20.81 4.95 13.66
CA ILE A 335 -21.72 3.79 13.63
C ILE A 335 -22.84 4.05 14.63
N LYS A 336 -24.07 3.99 14.15
CA LYS A 336 -25.23 4.10 15.04
C LYS A 336 -25.48 2.79 15.77
N PRO A 337 -25.97 2.80 17.03
CA PRO A 337 -26.27 1.57 17.77
C PRO A 337 -27.21 0.59 17.02
N ALA A 338 -28.13 1.12 16.23
CA ALA A 338 -29.03 0.29 15.42
C ALA A 338 -28.36 -0.45 14.26
N GLU A 339 -27.12 -0.10 13.92
CA GLU A 339 -26.35 -0.66 12.80
C GLU A 339 -25.28 -1.68 13.26
N GLU A 340 -25.12 -1.91 14.57
CA GLU A 340 -24.09 -2.81 15.11
C GLU A 340 -24.15 -4.23 14.56
N ASN A 341 -25.35 -4.73 14.27
CA ASN A 341 -25.57 -6.06 13.71
C ASN A 341 -25.05 -6.21 12.26
N LEU A 342 -24.68 -5.12 11.61
CA LEU A 342 -24.09 -5.11 10.27
C LEU A 342 -22.54 -5.20 10.29
N TYR A 343 -21.97 -5.34 11.48
CA TYR A 343 -20.52 -5.51 11.71
C TYR A 343 -20.25 -6.88 12.32
N ASN A 344 -19.11 -7.46 12.03
CA ASN A 344 -18.71 -8.73 12.63
C ASN A 344 -18.13 -8.53 14.03
N GLU A 345 -17.41 -7.44 14.21
CA GLU A 345 -16.74 -7.04 15.44
C GLU A 345 -17.75 -6.43 16.41
N LYS A 346 -17.56 -6.66 17.72
CA LYS A 346 -18.33 -5.93 18.74
C LYS A 346 -17.90 -4.47 18.76
N VAL A 347 -18.86 -3.57 18.69
CA VAL A 347 -18.60 -2.12 18.65
C VAL A 347 -18.30 -1.59 20.05
N ILE A 348 -17.18 -0.85 20.19
CA ILE A 348 -16.83 -0.08 21.39
C ILE A 348 -16.99 1.40 21.05
N TYR A 349 -17.92 2.07 21.71
CA TYR A 349 -18.16 3.50 21.53
C TYR A 349 -17.28 4.33 22.45
N LEU A 350 -16.44 5.18 21.87
CA LEU A 350 -15.82 6.26 22.63
C LEU A 350 -16.84 7.37 22.91
N PRO A 351 -16.72 8.10 24.03
CA PRO A 351 -17.79 8.98 24.50
C PRO A 351 -18.03 10.21 23.61
N SER A 352 -17.00 10.70 22.91
CA SER A 352 -17.09 11.93 22.13
C SER A 352 -16.74 11.71 20.66
N ILE A 353 -15.51 11.27 20.39
CA ILE A 353 -15.01 11.06 19.05
C ILE A 353 -14.11 9.81 19.01
N TRP A 354 -14.21 9.03 17.95
CA TRP A 354 -13.48 7.76 17.81
C TRP A 354 -11.96 7.91 17.63
N ASN A 355 -11.50 9.09 17.26
CA ASN A 355 -10.09 9.43 17.14
C ASN A 355 -9.76 10.80 17.74
N CYS A 356 -8.50 11.03 18.06
CA CYS A 356 -8.02 12.27 18.64
C CYS A 356 -6.86 12.80 17.80
N HIS A 357 -7.09 13.86 17.02
CA HIS A 357 -6.06 14.45 16.17
C HIS A 357 -5.07 15.30 17.01
N SER A 358 -3.78 14.97 16.92
CA SER A 358 -2.71 15.66 17.69
C SER A 358 -2.36 17.08 17.22
N GLY A 359 -3.02 17.55 16.16
CA GLY A 359 -2.69 18.82 15.51
C GLY A 359 -1.50 18.74 14.56
N TYR A 360 -1.33 19.80 13.79
CA TYR A 360 -0.14 19.99 12.93
C TYR A 360 0.82 20.94 13.64
N LYS A 361 2.10 20.57 13.73
CA LYS A 361 3.17 21.47 14.18
C LYS A 361 3.63 22.31 12.98
N HIS A 362 2.83 23.29 12.60
CA HIS A 362 3.20 24.25 11.55
C HIS A 362 3.03 25.66 12.07
N ASP A 363 4.01 26.52 11.81
CA ASP A 363 3.84 27.96 11.90
C ASP A 363 2.83 28.39 10.84
N ARG A 364 1.58 28.51 11.23
CA ARG A 364 0.54 29.03 10.34
C ARG A 364 0.82 30.52 10.12
N LYS A 365 1.30 30.86 8.94
CA LYS A 365 1.19 32.23 8.45
C LYS A 365 -0.25 32.43 7.98
N GLU A 366 -0.98 33.33 8.59
CA GLU A 366 -2.27 33.76 8.07
C GLU A 366 -2.01 34.45 6.72
N ASN A 367 -2.47 33.81 5.66
CA ASN A 367 -2.47 34.39 4.33
C ASN A 367 -3.87 34.95 4.06
N ASP A 368 -3.93 36.06 3.30
CA ASP A 368 -5.19 36.54 2.78
C ASP A 368 -5.93 35.43 2.02
N THR A 369 -7.25 35.38 2.20
CA THR A 369 -8.09 34.42 1.47
C THR A 369 -7.91 34.61 -0.04
N PRO A 370 -8.00 33.52 -0.85
CA PRO A 370 -7.94 33.64 -2.31
C PRO A 370 -8.93 34.68 -2.88
N SER A 371 -10.11 34.80 -2.29
CA SER A 371 -11.11 35.80 -2.67
C SER A 371 -10.64 37.25 -2.49
N LYS A 372 -9.85 37.55 -1.45
CA LYS A 372 -9.22 38.88 -1.29
C LYS A 372 -8.15 39.15 -2.33
N LYS A 373 -7.37 38.13 -2.73
CA LYS A 373 -6.29 38.29 -3.72
C LYS A 373 -6.79 38.52 -5.14
N ILE A 374 -7.96 37.99 -5.48
CA ILE A 374 -8.52 38.04 -6.84
C ILE A 374 -9.83 38.81 -6.94
N ASN A 375 -10.24 39.52 -5.88
CA ASN A 375 -11.53 40.23 -5.80
C ASN A 375 -12.77 39.44 -6.23
N LEU A 376 -12.77 38.15 -6.01
CA LEU A 376 -13.86 37.21 -6.34
C LEU A 376 -14.44 36.59 -5.06
N LEU A 377 -15.76 36.63 -4.96
CA LEU A 377 -16.50 35.92 -3.90
C LEU A 377 -16.62 34.46 -4.30
N HIS A 378 -15.93 33.56 -3.59
CA HIS A 378 -16.16 32.12 -3.71
C HIS A 378 -17.37 31.73 -2.87
N LEU A 379 -18.51 31.50 -3.52
CA LEU A 379 -19.60 30.76 -2.93
C LEU A 379 -19.26 29.28 -3.04
N GLY A 380 -18.82 28.68 -1.93
CA GLY A 380 -18.68 27.23 -1.85
C GLY A 380 -20.05 26.59 -1.97
N HIS A 381 -20.22 25.70 -2.95
CA HIS A 381 -21.32 24.74 -2.91
C HIS A 381 -20.90 23.63 -1.94
N SER A 382 -21.65 23.52 -0.85
CA SER A 382 -21.65 22.37 0.07
C SER A 382 -22.27 21.15 -0.61
#